data_619db7697490ce2d4786f475b172d136
#
_entry.id   619db7697490ce2d4786f475b172d136
#
_cell.length_a   1.000
_cell.length_b   1.000
_cell.length_c   1.000
_cell.angle_alpha   90.00
_cell.angle_beta   90.00
_cell.angle_gamma   90.00
#
_symmetry.space_group_name_H-M   'P 1'
#
loop_
_entity.id
_entity.type
_entity.pdbx_description
1 polymer ?
#
loop_
_entity_poly.entity_id
_entity_poly.type
_entity_poly.pdbx_seq_one_letter_code
_entity_poly.pdbx_strand_id
1 'polypeptide(L)'
;MKKIITLIMSIIIIGILTGCGITGKGSRSWLENEVSDIEKVYPTENLDDLFEKFPNRFIITQTRLFIESGKRYSIDLEINGEKDIRKIEGKVKKVLLESEPSYKETIEKESKVEYIKGKGLVLEKSELTDELLPKNYFLFQKLKLNKDILKKLEVKDKSFSFETYRYNIKYVFTSKEIDDYLGLDKGKVSLDIRGHYSERDKTYFHSVVVTEDRRELYFGERIEEEKSK
;
A
#
# COMPACT_ATOMS: atom_id res chain seq x y z
N MET A 1 -44.41 32.75 17.95
CA MET A 1 -43.19 33.13 17.26
C MET A 1 -41.94 32.50 17.86
N LYS A 2 -41.67 32.57 19.17
CA LYS A 2 -40.45 31.94 19.77
C LYS A 2 -40.30 30.44 19.47
N LYS A 3 -41.39 29.63 19.54
CA LYS A 3 -41.35 28.16 19.27
C LYS A 3 -41.00 27.82 17.82
N ILE A 4 -41.44 28.65 16.86
CA ILE A 4 -41.17 28.44 15.44
C ILE A 4 -39.68 28.78 15.14
N ILE A 5 -39.13 29.84 15.75
CA ILE A 5 -37.71 30.20 15.60
C ILE A 5 -36.81 29.11 16.19
N THR A 6 -37.16 28.52 17.34
CA THR A 6 -36.42 27.41 17.95
C THR A 6 -36.44 26.15 17.05
N LEU A 7 -37.58 25.84 16.43
CA LEU A 7 -37.70 24.70 15.52
C LEU A 7 -36.86 24.91 14.25
N ILE A 8 -36.87 26.12 13.67
CA ILE A 8 -36.06 26.45 12.49
C ILE A 8 -34.56 26.40 12.81
N MET A 9 -34.12 26.93 13.97
CA MET A 9 -32.73 26.81 14.40
C MET A 9 -32.31 25.35 14.62
N SER A 10 -33.15 24.50 15.19
CA SER A 10 -32.85 23.07 15.36
C SER A 10 -32.70 22.34 14.03
N ILE A 11 -33.51 22.65 13.02
CA ILE A 11 -33.42 22.06 11.68
C ILE A 11 -32.14 22.51 10.97
N ILE A 12 -31.74 23.78 11.12
CA ILE A 12 -30.49 24.31 10.53
C ILE A 12 -29.28 23.65 11.19
N ILE A 13 -29.26 23.45 12.49
CA ILE A 13 -28.15 22.78 13.21
C ILE A 13 -28.03 21.30 12.79
N ILE A 14 -29.15 20.60 12.62
CA ILE A 14 -29.16 19.21 12.12
C ILE A 14 -28.66 19.17 10.66
N GLY A 15 -29.06 20.10 9.82
CA GLY A 15 -28.57 20.21 8.44
C GLY A 15 -27.07 20.47 8.32
N ILE A 16 -26.49 21.23 9.23
CA ILE A 16 -25.03 21.51 9.25
C ILE A 16 -24.25 20.29 9.73
N LEU A 17 -24.78 19.52 10.67
CA LEU A 17 -24.13 18.32 11.20
C LEU A 17 -24.18 17.13 10.22
N THR A 18 -25.19 17.05 9.34
CA THR A 18 -25.31 15.97 8.34
C THR A 18 -24.66 16.32 7.00
N GLY A 19 -24.41 17.60 6.71
CA GLY A 19 -23.85 18.06 5.42
C GLY A 19 -22.34 17.83 5.24
N CYS A 20 -21.58 17.65 6.30
CA CYS A 20 -20.11 17.52 6.23
C CYS A 20 -19.61 16.10 5.90
N GLY A 21 -20.46 15.08 5.94
CA GLY A 21 -20.05 13.68 5.85
C GLY A 21 -20.20 13.01 4.47
N ILE A 22 -20.99 13.59 3.54
CA ILE A 22 -21.39 12.84 2.32
C ILE A 22 -20.50 13.17 1.10
N THR A 23 -19.97 14.37 1.01
CA THR A 23 -19.18 14.82 -0.16
C THR A 23 -17.85 15.51 0.18
N GLY A 24 -17.55 15.75 1.45
CA GLY A 24 -16.32 16.42 1.92
C GLY A 24 -15.10 15.50 1.96
N LYS A 25 -13.92 16.09 2.24
CA LYS A 25 -12.66 15.35 2.47
C LYS A 25 -12.89 14.25 3.52
N GLY A 26 -12.46 13.00 3.21
CA GLY A 26 -12.72 11.82 4.04
C GLY A 26 -14.03 11.09 3.75
N SER A 27 -14.92 11.61 2.88
CA SER A 27 -16.05 10.83 2.39
C SER A 27 -15.58 9.67 1.50
N ARG A 28 -16.39 8.60 1.39
CA ARG A 28 -16.08 7.47 0.51
C ARG A 28 -15.78 7.93 -0.93
N SER A 29 -16.65 8.75 -1.49
CA SER A 29 -16.49 9.24 -2.86
C SER A 29 -15.21 10.06 -3.05
N TRP A 30 -14.86 10.90 -2.08
CA TRP A 30 -13.64 11.68 -2.12
C TRP A 30 -12.40 10.76 -2.03
N LEU A 31 -12.38 9.83 -1.08
CA LEU A 31 -11.27 8.87 -0.92
C LEU A 31 -11.10 7.99 -2.14
N GLU A 32 -12.19 7.47 -2.72
CA GLU A 32 -12.14 6.68 -3.96
C GLU A 32 -11.61 7.49 -5.16
N ASN A 33 -11.79 8.79 -5.14
CA ASN A 33 -11.15 9.68 -6.11
C ASN A 33 -9.64 9.82 -5.86
N GLU A 34 -9.23 10.04 -4.61
CA GLU A 34 -7.81 10.18 -4.25
C GLU A 34 -7.01 8.90 -4.52
N VAL A 35 -7.61 7.72 -4.30
CA VAL A 35 -6.93 6.44 -4.59
C VAL A 35 -7.06 6.00 -6.04
N SER A 36 -7.80 6.72 -6.89
CA SER A 36 -8.08 6.25 -8.25
C SER A 36 -6.86 6.20 -9.15
N ASP A 37 -5.83 7.01 -8.91
CA ASP A 37 -4.61 7.03 -9.68
C ASP A 37 -3.69 5.82 -9.40
N ILE A 38 -4.06 4.94 -8.45
CA ILE A 38 -3.41 3.63 -8.24
C ILE A 38 -3.40 2.81 -9.53
N GLU A 39 -4.40 2.99 -10.40
CA GLU A 39 -4.49 2.32 -11.70
C GLU A 39 -3.32 2.65 -12.64
N LYS A 40 -2.58 3.72 -12.40
CA LYS A 40 -1.35 4.04 -13.14
C LYS A 40 -0.28 2.96 -12.97
N VAL A 41 -0.29 2.27 -11.82
CA VAL A 41 0.72 1.26 -11.46
C VAL A 41 0.15 -0.15 -11.38
N TYR A 42 -1.09 -0.33 -10.97
CA TYR A 42 -1.76 -1.61 -10.75
C TYR A 42 -2.68 -2.00 -11.93
N PRO A 43 -2.24 -2.85 -12.92
CA PRO A 43 -0.94 -3.49 -12.99
C PRO A 43 0.11 -2.75 -13.84
N THR A 44 1.39 -3.00 -13.53
CA THR A 44 2.52 -2.71 -14.40
C THR A 44 3.34 -3.98 -14.53
N GLU A 45 3.13 -4.73 -15.59
CA GLU A 45 3.72 -6.07 -15.76
C GLU A 45 5.25 -6.04 -15.86
N ASN A 46 5.80 -5.03 -16.54
CA ASN A 46 7.23 -4.86 -16.70
C ASN A 46 7.72 -3.66 -15.86
N LEU A 47 8.69 -3.87 -14.99
CA LEU A 47 9.22 -2.81 -14.13
C LEU A 47 9.88 -1.67 -14.92
N ASP A 48 10.44 -1.94 -16.10
CA ASP A 48 10.98 -0.89 -16.96
C ASP A 48 9.95 0.17 -17.36
N ASP A 49 8.66 -0.20 -17.40
CA ASP A 49 7.56 0.72 -17.76
C ASP A 49 7.32 1.78 -16.67
N LEU A 50 7.82 1.55 -15.45
CA LEU A 50 7.77 2.56 -14.39
C LEU A 50 8.61 3.79 -14.71
N PHE A 51 9.68 3.67 -15.51
CA PHE A 51 10.46 4.82 -15.96
C PHE A 51 9.70 5.76 -16.88
N GLU A 52 8.67 5.26 -17.58
CA GLU A 52 7.78 6.10 -18.38
C GLU A 52 6.71 6.78 -17.52
N LYS A 53 6.34 6.15 -16.39
CA LYS A 53 5.32 6.66 -15.46
C LYS A 53 5.91 7.66 -14.47
N PHE A 54 7.16 7.48 -14.09
CA PHE A 54 7.89 8.29 -13.11
C PHE A 54 9.13 8.92 -13.76
N PRO A 55 9.05 10.21 -14.11
CA PRO A 55 10.07 10.87 -14.94
C PRO A 55 11.42 11.04 -14.25
N ASN A 56 11.47 10.96 -12.92
CA ASN A 56 12.70 11.16 -12.17
C ASN A 56 13.22 9.82 -11.61
N ARG A 57 12.67 9.41 -10.51
CA ARG A 57 13.08 8.23 -9.75
C ARG A 57 11.86 7.65 -9.05
N PHE A 58 11.88 6.36 -8.78
CA PHE A 58 10.85 5.73 -7.96
C PHE A 58 11.46 4.81 -6.90
N ILE A 59 10.72 4.64 -5.81
CA ILE A 59 11.04 3.68 -4.75
C ILE A 59 9.87 2.71 -4.63
N ILE A 60 10.21 1.43 -4.51
CA ILE A 60 9.28 0.36 -4.20
C ILE A 60 9.74 -0.26 -2.89
N THR A 61 8.85 -0.33 -1.91
CA THR A 61 9.11 -1.05 -0.66
C THR A 61 8.07 -2.12 -0.45
N GLN A 62 8.50 -3.29 0.03
CA GLN A 62 7.61 -4.33 0.54
C GLN A 62 8.01 -4.73 1.94
N THR A 63 7.02 -4.99 2.80
CA THR A 63 7.21 -5.57 4.13
C THR A 63 6.23 -6.71 4.31
N ARG A 64 6.73 -7.87 4.70
CA ARG A 64 5.93 -9.03 5.10
C ARG A 64 6.25 -9.38 6.54
N LEU A 65 5.25 -9.33 7.43
CA LEU A 65 5.39 -9.82 8.82
C LEU A 65 4.90 -11.26 8.90
N PHE A 66 5.60 -12.07 9.70
CA PHE A 66 5.23 -13.45 9.95
C PHE A 66 5.82 -13.95 11.28
N ILE A 67 5.30 -15.08 11.76
CA ILE A 67 5.79 -15.76 12.95
C ILE A 67 6.46 -17.06 12.50
N GLU A 68 7.69 -17.28 12.95
CA GLU A 68 8.45 -18.50 12.73
C GLU A 68 9.04 -18.99 14.06
N SER A 69 8.74 -20.22 14.46
CA SER A 69 9.21 -20.79 15.73
C SER A 69 8.92 -19.91 16.96
N GLY A 70 7.74 -19.26 16.97
CA GLY A 70 7.31 -18.38 18.07
C GLY A 70 7.97 -17.01 18.12
N LYS A 71 8.82 -16.67 17.16
CA LYS A 71 9.45 -15.37 17.03
C LYS A 71 8.82 -14.58 15.88
N ARG A 72 8.77 -13.25 16.00
CA ARG A 72 8.25 -12.37 14.97
C ARG A 72 9.38 -11.88 14.07
N TYR A 73 9.13 -11.98 12.77
CA TYR A 73 10.06 -11.54 11.74
C TYR A 73 9.41 -10.58 10.75
N SER A 74 10.23 -9.77 10.11
CA SER A 74 9.88 -9.13 8.84
C SER A 74 10.82 -9.57 7.72
N ILE A 75 10.29 -9.60 6.50
CA ILE A 75 11.09 -9.52 5.27
C ILE A 75 10.81 -8.15 4.67
N ASP A 76 11.86 -7.34 4.58
CA ASP A 76 11.80 -5.97 4.07
C ASP A 76 12.61 -5.88 2.78
N LEU A 77 11.94 -5.54 1.70
CA LEU A 77 12.52 -5.31 0.38
C LEU A 77 12.40 -3.82 0.05
N GLU A 78 13.50 -3.21 -0.36
CA GLU A 78 13.54 -1.84 -0.88
C GLU A 78 14.28 -1.83 -2.22
N ILE A 79 13.63 -1.30 -3.24
CA ILE A 79 14.13 -1.19 -4.60
C ILE A 79 14.05 0.26 -5.05
N ASN A 80 15.12 0.73 -5.68
CA ASN A 80 15.21 2.06 -6.28
C ASN A 80 15.32 1.93 -7.80
N GLY A 81 14.51 2.68 -8.52
CA GLY A 81 14.60 2.82 -9.97
C GLY A 81 15.20 4.15 -10.34
N GLU A 82 16.39 4.15 -10.96
CA GLU A 82 17.13 5.34 -11.40
C GLU A 82 17.04 5.48 -12.91
N LYS A 83 16.34 6.52 -13.38
CA LYS A 83 16.05 6.71 -14.80
C LYS A 83 17.30 6.97 -15.63
N ASP A 84 18.22 7.79 -15.15
CA ASP A 84 19.40 8.24 -15.90
C ASP A 84 20.27 7.07 -16.37
N ILE A 85 20.39 6.05 -15.54
CA ILE A 85 21.13 4.81 -15.82
C ILE A 85 20.25 3.63 -16.14
N ARG A 86 18.91 3.79 -16.11
CA ARG A 86 17.88 2.76 -16.30
C ARG A 86 18.15 1.51 -15.48
N LYS A 87 18.50 1.69 -14.21
CA LYS A 87 18.82 0.60 -13.29
C LYS A 87 17.76 0.51 -12.21
N ILE A 88 17.37 -0.72 -11.90
CA ILE A 88 16.43 -1.04 -10.83
C ILE A 88 17.13 -2.01 -9.88
N GLU A 89 17.51 -1.53 -8.72
CA GLU A 89 18.24 -2.32 -7.73
C GLU A 89 17.92 -1.91 -6.30
N GLY A 90 18.30 -2.76 -5.34
CA GLY A 90 18.08 -2.49 -3.94
C GLY A 90 18.58 -3.58 -3.02
N LYS A 91 17.85 -3.79 -1.93
CA LYS A 91 18.19 -4.76 -0.90
C LYS A 91 16.95 -5.44 -0.33
N VAL A 92 17.13 -6.69 0.08
CA VAL A 92 16.16 -7.43 0.88
C VAL A 92 16.82 -7.94 2.15
N LYS A 93 16.10 -7.89 3.26
CA LYS A 93 16.59 -8.36 4.56
C LYS A 93 15.51 -9.11 5.33
N LYS A 94 15.91 -10.14 6.10
CA LYS A 94 15.12 -10.76 7.15
C LYS A 94 15.53 -10.18 8.49
N VAL A 95 14.56 -9.65 9.23
CA VAL A 95 14.78 -8.96 10.50
C VAL A 95 14.00 -9.67 11.59
N LEU A 96 14.66 -10.05 12.67
CA LEU A 96 14.03 -10.49 13.91
C LEU A 96 13.54 -9.26 14.68
N LEU A 97 12.26 -9.28 15.07
CA LEU A 97 11.59 -8.21 15.80
C LEU A 97 11.33 -8.68 17.25
N GLU A 98 12.06 -8.11 18.20
CA GLU A 98 11.91 -8.37 19.62
C GLU A 98 11.24 -7.19 20.31
N SER A 99 10.21 -7.42 21.13
CA SER A 99 9.48 -6.36 21.82
C SER A 99 9.82 -6.24 23.30
N GLU A 100 10.44 -7.27 23.89
CA GLU A 100 10.79 -7.29 25.31
C GLU A 100 12.28 -7.62 25.50
N PRO A 101 12.96 -7.03 26.50
CA PRO A 101 12.49 -5.97 27.44
C PRO A 101 12.39 -4.58 26.78
N SER A 102 12.85 -4.41 25.56
CA SER A 102 12.73 -3.22 24.74
C SER A 102 12.66 -3.61 23.27
N TYR A 103 12.04 -2.76 22.44
CA TYR A 103 11.99 -2.98 21.02
C TYR A 103 13.40 -3.02 20.41
N LYS A 104 13.70 -4.11 19.71
CA LYS A 104 14.98 -4.32 19.03
C LYS A 104 14.77 -5.00 17.69
N GLU A 105 15.50 -4.54 16.69
CA GLU A 105 15.60 -5.17 15.38
C GLU A 105 16.98 -5.77 15.20
N THR A 106 17.01 -7.03 14.74
CA THR A 106 18.27 -7.73 14.44
C THR A 106 18.18 -8.28 13.01
N ILE A 107 19.06 -7.79 12.11
CA ILE A 107 19.16 -8.31 10.75
C ILE A 107 19.83 -9.68 10.81
N GLU A 108 19.09 -10.74 10.45
CA GLU A 108 19.63 -12.09 10.39
C GLU A 108 20.21 -12.44 9.02
N LYS A 109 19.58 -11.95 7.95
CA LYS A 109 20.00 -12.20 6.56
C LYS A 109 19.78 -10.94 5.72
N GLU A 110 20.67 -10.72 4.76
CA GLU A 110 20.59 -9.60 3.80
C GLU A 110 21.20 -10.00 2.47
N SER A 111 20.59 -9.57 1.37
CA SER A 111 21.15 -9.66 0.02
C SER A 111 20.82 -8.42 -0.80
N LYS A 112 21.70 -8.08 -1.74
CA LYS A 112 21.33 -7.15 -2.81
C LYS A 112 20.35 -7.81 -3.76
N VAL A 113 19.52 -6.99 -4.36
CA VAL A 113 18.50 -7.37 -5.36
C VAL A 113 18.67 -6.50 -6.58
N GLU A 114 18.57 -7.10 -7.76
CA GLU A 114 18.55 -6.40 -9.03
C GLU A 114 17.37 -6.91 -9.89
N TYR A 115 16.71 -6.01 -10.60
CA TYR A 115 15.75 -6.42 -11.61
C TYR A 115 16.47 -6.68 -12.93
N ILE A 116 16.27 -7.86 -13.48
CA ILE A 116 16.79 -8.25 -14.79
C ILE A 116 15.61 -8.52 -15.73
N LYS A 117 15.53 -7.76 -16.80
CA LYS A 117 14.48 -7.92 -17.81
C LYS A 117 14.37 -9.37 -18.29
N GLY A 118 13.17 -9.93 -18.22
CA GLY A 118 12.87 -11.33 -18.60
C GLY A 118 13.18 -12.35 -17.49
N LYS A 119 13.89 -11.99 -16.42
CA LYS A 119 14.13 -12.88 -15.28
C LYS A 119 13.38 -12.41 -14.00
N GLY A 120 13.01 -11.12 -13.94
CA GLY A 120 12.43 -10.51 -12.75
C GLY A 120 13.48 -10.10 -11.72
N LEU A 121 13.12 -10.14 -10.44
CA LEU A 121 14.01 -9.82 -9.33
C LEU A 121 14.98 -10.97 -9.07
N VAL A 122 16.27 -10.65 -8.96
CA VAL A 122 17.36 -11.63 -8.76
C VAL A 122 18.20 -11.19 -7.56
N LEU A 123 18.51 -12.11 -6.66
CA LEU A 123 19.39 -11.87 -5.52
C LEU A 123 20.85 -12.09 -5.90
N GLU A 124 21.75 -11.25 -5.35
CA GLU A 124 23.20 -11.48 -5.41
C GLU A 124 23.56 -12.81 -4.70
N LYS A 125 22.95 -13.08 -3.53
CA LYS A 125 23.07 -14.34 -2.78
C LYS A 125 21.92 -15.27 -3.17
N SER A 126 22.10 -16.01 -4.26
CA SER A 126 21.05 -16.88 -4.82
C SER A 126 20.55 -17.97 -3.88
N GLU A 127 21.37 -18.42 -2.93
CA GLU A 127 21.01 -19.41 -1.90
C GLU A 127 19.94 -18.90 -0.92
N LEU A 128 19.71 -17.58 -0.85
CA LEU A 128 18.69 -16.98 -0.01
C LEU A 128 17.37 -16.72 -0.74
N THR A 129 17.27 -17.07 -2.03
CA THR A 129 16.12 -16.70 -2.86
C THR A 129 14.79 -17.25 -2.32
N ASP A 130 14.73 -18.52 -2.01
CA ASP A 130 13.49 -19.17 -1.54
C ASP A 130 12.97 -18.57 -0.23
N GLU A 131 13.86 -18.06 0.60
CA GLU A 131 13.50 -17.49 1.90
C GLU A 131 13.16 -16.00 1.80
N LEU A 132 14.02 -15.20 1.16
CA LEU A 132 13.89 -13.76 1.15
C LEU A 132 13.02 -13.22 0.01
N LEU A 133 12.98 -13.93 -1.12
CA LEU A 133 12.29 -13.48 -2.33
C LEU A 133 11.58 -14.64 -3.03
N PRO A 134 10.60 -15.29 -2.37
CA PRO A 134 9.90 -16.46 -2.92
C PRO A 134 9.09 -16.15 -4.19
N LYS A 135 8.87 -14.88 -4.47
CA LYS A 135 8.32 -14.38 -5.73
C LYS A 135 9.33 -13.41 -6.34
N ASN A 136 9.70 -13.64 -7.60
CA ASN A 136 10.62 -12.78 -8.35
C ASN A 136 9.93 -11.58 -9.02
N TYR A 137 8.75 -11.20 -8.53
CA TYR A 137 7.93 -10.09 -9.02
C TYR A 137 7.18 -9.43 -7.86
N PHE A 138 6.67 -8.22 -8.08
CA PHE A 138 5.85 -7.46 -7.13
C PHE A 138 4.36 -7.77 -7.30
N LEU A 139 3.58 -7.62 -6.23
CA LEU A 139 2.13 -7.83 -6.28
C LEU A 139 1.48 -6.91 -7.31
N PHE A 140 1.88 -5.65 -7.39
CA PHE A 140 1.33 -4.69 -8.35
C PHE A 140 1.54 -5.08 -9.82
N GLN A 141 2.48 -5.98 -10.13
CA GLN A 141 2.69 -6.43 -11.51
C GLN A 141 1.55 -7.33 -12.02
N LYS A 142 0.76 -7.92 -11.11
CA LYS A 142 -0.33 -8.84 -11.43
C LYS A 142 -1.68 -8.37 -10.93
N LEU A 143 -1.72 -7.68 -9.79
CA LEU A 143 -2.96 -7.23 -9.18
C LEU A 143 -3.54 -6.04 -9.95
N LYS A 144 -4.76 -6.19 -10.44
CA LYS A 144 -5.49 -5.10 -11.09
C LYS A 144 -6.33 -4.34 -10.08
N LEU A 145 -6.03 -3.06 -9.91
CA LEU A 145 -6.83 -2.12 -9.12
C LEU A 145 -7.19 -0.91 -9.98
N ASN A 146 -8.47 -0.54 -9.97
CA ASN A 146 -8.95 0.66 -10.61
C ASN A 146 -10.21 1.14 -9.92
N LYS A 147 -10.64 2.36 -10.24
CA LYS A 147 -11.83 2.99 -9.65
C LYS A 147 -13.09 2.14 -9.76
N ASP A 148 -13.31 1.45 -10.87
CA ASP A 148 -14.52 0.66 -11.11
C ASP A 148 -14.54 -0.63 -10.27
N ILE A 149 -13.38 -1.22 -10.02
CA ILE A 149 -13.23 -2.35 -9.08
C ILE A 149 -13.49 -1.85 -7.66
N LEU A 150 -12.79 -0.80 -7.23
CA LEU A 150 -12.85 -0.30 -5.85
C LEU A 150 -14.26 0.14 -5.44
N LYS A 151 -15.00 0.81 -6.32
CA LYS A 151 -16.40 1.21 -6.07
C LYS A 151 -17.36 0.06 -5.75
N LYS A 152 -17.07 -1.15 -6.26
CA LYS A 152 -17.93 -2.33 -6.05
C LYS A 152 -17.62 -3.06 -4.75
N LEU A 153 -16.50 -2.72 -4.09
CA LEU A 153 -16.07 -3.38 -2.87
C LEU A 153 -16.82 -2.85 -1.64
N GLU A 154 -16.99 -3.72 -0.66
CA GLU A 154 -17.46 -3.35 0.67
C GLU A 154 -16.36 -2.56 1.40
N VAL A 155 -16.68 -1.36 1.87
CA VAL A 155 -15.77 -0.55 2.70
C VAL A 155 -15.89 -0.99 4.15
N LYS A 156 -14.79 -1.49 4.72
CA LYS A 156 -14.68 -1.90 6.13
C LYS A 156 -14.35 -0.71 7.04
N ASP A 157 -13.48 0.18 6.55
CA ASP A 157 -13.02 1.36 7.29
C ASP A 157 -12.49 2.43 6.35
N LYS A 158 -12.47 3.68 6.81
CA LYS A 158 -11.89 4.80 6.07
C LYS A 158 -11.53 5.94 6.99
N SER A 159 -10.44 6.65 6.68
CA SER A 159 -10.05 7.85 7.43
C SER A 159 -9.34 8.89 6.56
N PHE A 160 -9.37 10.14 7.04
CA PHE A 160 -8.58 11.24 6.55
C PHE A 160 -8.13 12.10 7.75
N SER A 161 -6.85 12.40 7.83
CA SER A 161 -6.28 13.28 8.85
C SER A 161 -6.05 14.66 8.27
N PHE A 162 -6.71 15.68 8.80
CA PHE A 162 -6.50 17.09 8.44
C PHE A 162 -5.15 17.63 8.92
N GLU A 163 -4.53 16.97 9.88
CA GLU A 163 -3.24 17.37 10.45
C GLU A 163 -2.07 16.87 9.60
N THR A 164 -2.12 15.59 9.19
CA THR A 164 -1.04 14.94 8.44
C THR A 164 -1.35 14.79 6.95
N TYR A 165 -2.55 15.13 6.51
CA TYR A 165 -3.07 14.93 5.16
C TYR A 165 -2.97 13.48 4.65
N ARG A 166 -2.82 12.53 5.56
CA ARG A 166 -2.83 11.10 5.22
C ARG A 166 -4.27 10.60 5.15
N TYR A 167 -4.50 9.72 4.21
CA TYR A 167 -5.78 9.04 4.07
C TYR A 167 -5.60 7.54 3.92
N ASN A 168 -6.65 6.81 4.29
CA ASN A 168 -6.77 5.40 3.97
C ASN A 168 -8.23 5.05 3.67
N ILE A 169 -8.39 4.01 2.87
CA ILE A 169 -9.67 3.33 2.67
C ILE A 169 -9.43 1.83 2.64
N LYS A 170 -10.12 1.11 3.51
CA LYS A 170 -9.99 -0.33 3.71
C LYS A 170 -11.22 -1.04 3.17
N TYR A 171 -10.98 -2.04 2.34
CA TYR A 171 -12.00 -2.86 1.70
C TYR A 171 -11.95 -4.30 2.17
N VAL A 172 -13.09 -4.99 2.06
CA VAL A 172 -13.15 -6.45 2.02
C VAL A 172 -12.89 -6.88 0.59
N PHE A 173 -11.87 -7.69 0.36
CA PHE A 173 -11.43 -8.05 -0.98
C PHE A 173 -11.18 -9.56 -1.12
N THR A 174 -11.40 -10.07 -2.31
CA THR A 174 -11.04 -11.44 -2.70
C THR A 174 -10.36 -11.37 -4.05
N SER A 175 -9.15 -11.89 -4.16
CA SER A 175 -8.36 -11.88 -5.38
C SER A 175 -7.46 -13.09 -5.44
N LYS A 176 -7.52 -13.79 -6.57
CA LYS A 176 -6.63 -14.91 -6.84
C LYS A 176 -5.15 -14.47 -6.89
N GLU A 177 -4.89 -13.27 -7.39
CA GLU A 177 -3.55 -12.71 -7.47
C GLU A 177 -2.94 -12.52 -6.08
N ILE A 178 -3.73 -12.06 -5.10
CA ILE A 178 -3.30 -11.93 -3.70
C ILE A 178 -3.09 -13.31 -3.09
N ASP A 179 -4.04 -14.22 -3.27
CA ASP A 179 -3.95 -15.57 -2.73
C ASP A 179 -2.69 -16.29 -3.26
N ASP A 180 -2.46 -16.26 -4.57
CA ASP A 180 -1.29 -16.86 -5.22
C ASP A 180 0.03 -16.20 -4.79
N TYR A 181 0.03 -14.86 -4.61
CA TYR A 181 1.23 -14.12 -4.22
C TYR A 181 1.64 -14.38 -2.78
N LEU A 182 0.67 -14.37 -1.87
CA LEU A 182 0.91 -14.52 -0.42
C LEU A 182 0.83 -15.97 0.07
N GLY A 183 0.47 -16.91 -0.80
CA GLY A 183 0.29 -18.32 -0.42
C GLY A 183 -0.91 -18.53 0.50
N LEU A 184 -2.00 -17.81 0.25
CA LEU A 184 -3.23 -17.91 1.04
C LEU A 184 -4.17 -18.95 0.44
N ASP A 185 -4.98 -19.57 1.30
CA ASP A 185 -6.18 -20.26 0.84
C ASP A 185 -7.20 -19.23 0.36
N LYS A 186 -8.06 -19.63 -0.58
CA LYS A 186 -9.11 -18.75 -1.09
C LYS A 186 -9.93 -18.15 0.05
N GLY A 187 -9.95 -16.83 0.15
CA GLY A 187 -10.64 -16.17 1.24
C GLY A 187 -10.82 -14.67 1.05
N LYS A 188 -11.43 -14.07 2.06
CA LYS A 188 -11.55 -12.62 2.15
C LYS A 188 -10.39 -12.07 2.94
N VAL A 189 -9.72 -11.07 2.38
CA VAL A 189 -8.69 -10.29 3.04
C VAL A 189 -9.15 -8.86 3.27
N SER A 190 -8.50 -8.14 4.15
CA SER A 190 -8.62 -6.68 4.23
C SER A 190 -7.58 -6.07 3.30
N LEU A 191 -8.03 -5.29 2.32
CA LEU A 191 -7.21 -4.49 1.41
C LEU A 191 -7.30 -3.03 1.84
N ASP A 192 -6.22 -2.47 2.38
CA ASP A 192 -6.14 -1.09 2.86
C ASP A 192 -5.25 -0.28 1.91
N ILE A 193 -5.83 0.69 1.22
CA ILE A 193 -5.11 1.60 0.31
C ILE A 193 -4.88 2.91 1.04
N ARG A 194 -3.61 3.30 1.15
CA ARG A 194 -3.16 4.49 1.87
C ARG A 194 -2.45 5.44 0.94
N GLY A 195 -2.63 6.72 1.19
CA GLY A 195 -1.98 7.77 0.43
C GLY A 195 -1.80 9.05 1.25
N HIS A 196 -1.24 10.04 0.59
CA HIS A 196 -1.05 11.38 1.13
C HIS A 196 -1.67 12.40 0.18
N TYR A 197 -2.56 13.24 0.70
CA TYR A 197 -3.18 14.30 -0.06
C TYR A 197 -2.30 15.55 -0.07
N SER A 198 -2.07 16.11 -1.26
CA SER A 198 -1.42 17.41 -1.41
C SER A 198 -2.10 18.20 -2.52
N GLU A 199 -2.48 19.44 -2.24
CA GLU A 199 -3.03 20.35 -3.25
C GLU A 199 -1.95 20.88 -4.20
N ARG A 200 -0.71 20.99 -3.70
CA ARG A 200 0.41 21.61 -4.43
C ARG A 200 1.29 20.58 -5.12
N ASP A 201 1.33 19.39 -4.57
CA ASP A 201 2.29 18.37 -4.93
C ASP A 201 1.58 17.05 -5.19
N LYS A 202 1.42 16.73 -6.47
CA LYS A 202 0.78 15.50 -6.93
C LYS A 202 1.78 14.38 -7.20
N THR A 203 2.81 14.27 -6.37
CA THR A 203 3.73 13.14 -6.45
C THR A 203 2.98 11.84 -6.18
N TYR A 204 3.20 10.83 -7.01
CA TYR A 204 2.57 9.53 -6.82
C TYR A 204 3.05 8.90 -5.52
N PHE A 205 2.12 8.53 -4.68
CA PHE A 205 2.38 7.81 -3.43
C PHE A 205 1.19 6.95 -3.07
N HIS A 206 1.33 5.64 -3.20
CA HIS A 206 0.33 4.70 -2.69
C HIS A 206 0.99 3.55 -1.94
N SER A 207 0.36 3.16 -0.83
CA SER A 207 0.67 1.94 -0.11
C SER A 207 -0.57 1.05 -0.11
N VAL A 208 -0.40 -0.18 -0.56
CA VAL A 208 -1.39 -1.26 -0.48
C VAL A 208 -1.00 -2.18 0.65
N VAL A 209 -1.88 -2.34 1.63
CA VAL A 209 -1.66 -3.25 2.76
C VAL A 209 -2.72 -4.34 2.72
N VAL A 210 -2.26 -5.60 2.78
CA VAL A 210 -3.11 -6.78 2.88
C VAL A 210 -2.95 -7.37 4.26
N THR A 211 -4.09 -7.58 4.95
CA THR A 211 -4.12 -8.23 6.25
C THR A 211 -5.15 -9.35 6.26
N GLU A 212 -4.82 -10.44 6.95
CA GLU A 212 -5.75 -11.51 7.29
C GLU A 212 -5.68 -11.78 8.79
N ASP A 213 -6.75 -11.44 9.52
CA ASP A 213 -6.77 -11.46 10.98
C ASP A 213 -6.55 -12.87 11.58
N ARG A 214 -6.98 -13.93 10.87
CA ARG A 214 -6.89 -15.32 11.35
C ARG A 214 -5.46 -15.89 11.36
N ARG A 215 -4.57 -15.34 10.52
CA ARG A 215 -3.19 -15.83 10.34
C ARG A 215 -2.14 -14.83 10.81
N GLU A 216 -2.55 -13.72 11.43
CA GLU A 216 -1.64 -12.62 11.79
C GLU A 216 -0.79 -12.15 10.59
N LEU A 217 -1.36 -12.31 9.38
CA LEU A 217 -0.68 -11.90 8.16
C LEU A 217 -0.71 -10.39 8.03
N TYR A 218 0.45 -9.81 7.80
CA TYR A 218 0.59 -8.43 7.33
C TYR A 218 1.52 -8.42 6.12
N PHE A 219 1.05 -7.84 5.03
CA PHE A 219 1.84 -7.55 3.85
C PHE A 219 1.58 -6.11 3.44
N GLY A 220 2.64 -5.33 3.22
CA GLY A 220 2.57 -3.97 2.73
C GLY A 220 3.44 -3.79 1.49
N GLU A 221 2.90 -3.17 0.44
CA GLU A 221 3.62 -2.77 -0.76
C GLU A 221 3.39 -1.28 -0.99
N ARG A 222 4.46 -0.52 -1.12
CA ARG A 222 4.42 0.93 -1.35
C ARG A 222 5.22 1.28 -2.59
N ILE A 223 4.65 2.13 -3.41
CA ILE A 223 5.30 2.71 -4.58
C ILE A 223 5.20 4.22 -4.43
N GLU A 224 6.33 4.89 -4.59
CA GLU A 224 6.40 6.34 -4.55
C GLU A 224 7.35 6.89 -5.60
N GLU A 225 6.95 8.02 -6.18
CA GLU A 225 7.81 8.83 -7.03
C GLU A 225 8.69 9.71 -6.15
N GLU A 226 10.00 9.71 -6.39
CA GLU A 226 10.89 10.70 -5.78
C GLU A 226 11.04 11.93 -6.69
N LYS A 227 11.03 13.11 -6.07
CA LYS A 227 11.36 14.35 -6.77
C LYS A 227 12.84 14.43 -7.04
N SER A 228 13.19 14.95 -8.20
CA SER A 228 14.55 15.47 -8.43
C SER A 228 14.86 16.58 -7.42
N LYS A 229 15.99 16.46 -6.76
CA LYS A 229 16.52 17.53 -5.90
C LYS A 229 16.91 18.74 -6.72
#